data_49178a5077d892162707330ae2a1267d
#
_entry.id   49178a5077d892162707330ae2a1267d
#
_cell.length_a   1.000
_cell.length_b   1.000
_cell.length_c   1.000
_cell.angle_alpha   90.00
_cell.angle_beta   90.00
_cell.angle_gamma   90.00
#
_symmetry.space_group_name_H-M   'P 1'
#
loop_
_entity.id
_entity.type
_entity.pdbx_description
1 polymer ?
#
loop_
_entity_poly.entity_id
_entity_poly.type
_entity_poly.pdbx_seq_one_letter_code
_entity_poly.pdbx_strand_id
1 'polypeptide(L)'
;SFFPTANNISTLFSSSFAISLIWVSYAYSGWNSSIYIASDIIRPQKNIPLSMFVGTVIVTIIYVLLNFIFLYTTPTDSLIGQVEIGYISGENIFGNTGAKVISLGISFLLFSTISSFVFIGPRILQVMGEDHGLIKIFAKKDKNNIPKNAFLFQITLSLIFIQTSSFEQIVVYTSISLIVITMLAVISLFVLRYNSKELYRPYKVFAYPITPLFFLFSNLWILIYTFQSMPFESILGLFFIIASMLFYFFFNQRYKNIR
;
A
#
# COMPACT_ATOMS: atom_id res chain seq x y z
N SER A 1 -9.40 29.19 8.81
CA SER A 1 -8.13 29.84 8.48
C SER A 1 -7.20 28.79 7.87
N PHE A 2 -6.73 28.99 6.65
CA PHE A 2 -5.81 28.09 5.95
C PHE A 2 -4.35 28.22 6.42
N PHE A 3 -4.05 29.18 7.30
CA PHE A 3 -2.71 29.37 7.81
C PHE A 3 -2.52 28.65 9.14
N PRO A 4 -1.43 27.89 9.32
CA PRO A 4 -1.15 27.19 10.57
C PRO A 4 -0.90 28.19 11.71
N THR A 5 -1.58 27.96 12.82
CA THR A 5 -1.36 28.67 14.09
C THR A 5 -0.44 27.83 14.99
N ALA A 6 0.13 28.41 16.05
CA ALA A 6 0.98 27.68 17.00
C ALA A 6 0.29 26.42 17.57
N ASN A 7 -1.02 26.48 17.80
CA ASN A 7 -1.81 25.33 18.24
C ASN A 7 -1.89 24.21 17.18
N ASN A 8 -1.77 24.53 15.90
CA ASN A 8 -1.80 23.53 14.83
C ASN A 8 -0.48 22.76 14.73
N ILE A 9 0.63 23.31 15.20
CA ILE A 9 1.92 22.60 15.21
C ILE A 9 1.87 21.46 16.25
N SER A 10 1.24 21.66 17.39
CA SER A 10 1.07 20.59 18.39
C SER A 10 0.21 19.44 17.88
N THR A 11 -0.78 19.70 17.00
CA THR A 11 -1.61 18.66 16.39
C THR A 11 -0.85 17.78 15.41
N LEU A 12 0.24 18.25 14.78
CA LEU A 12 1.09 17.43 13.91
C LEU A 12 1.77 16.27 14.65
N PHE A 13 1.94 16.39 15.97
CA PHE A 13 2.52 15.35 16.81
C PHE A 13 1.45 14.56 17.60
N SER A 14 0.18 14.75 17.28
CA SER A 14 -0.94 14.07 17.94
C SER A 14 -1.13 12.64 17.41
N SER A 15 -1.75 11.79 18.23
CA SER A 15 -2.19 10.45 17.84
C SER A 15 -3.16 10.47 16.65
N SER A 16 -4.08 11.45 16.64
CA SER A 16 -5.06 11.60 15.56
C SER A 16 -4.39 11.87 14.21
N PHE A 17 -3.34 12.69 14.18
CA PHE A 17 -2.58 12.95 12.96
C PHE A 17 -1.81 11.70 12.50
N ALA A 18 -1.18 10.96 13.43
CA ALA A 18 -0.48 9.73 13.11
C ALA A 18 -1.41 8.67 12.49
N ILE A 19 -2.62 8.52 13.04
CA ILE A 19 -3.65 7.62 12.51
C ILE A 19 -4.10 8.07 11.11
N SER A 20 -4.29 9.37 10.90
CA SER A 20 -4.65 9.91 9.58
C SER A 20 -3.60 9.59 8.52
N LEU A 21 -2.32 9.51 8.89
CA LEU A 21 -1.25 9.14 7.97
C LEU A 21 -1.31 7.67 7.51
N ILE A 22 -2.05 6.79 8.19
CA ILE A 22 -2.33 5.42 7.70
C ILE A 22 -3.15 5.50 6.41
N TRP A 23 -4.21 6.31 6.40
CA TRP A 23 -5.05 6.51 5.23
C TRP A 23 -4.25 7.11 4.07
N VAL A 24 -3.40 8.10 4.37
CA VAL A 24 -2.48 8.68 3.39
C VAL A 24 -1.52 7.62 2.86
N SER A 25 -0.89 6.83 3.73
CA SER A 25 0.03 5.77 3.33
C SER A 25 -0.65 4.71 2.46
N TYR A 26 -1.91 4.37 2.77
CA TYR A 26 -2.71 3.46 1.95
C TYR A 26 -3.02 4.06 0.57
N ALA A 27 -3.42 5.34 0.51
CA ALA A 27 -3.71 6.02 -0.74
C ALA A 27 -2.49 6.10 -1.68
N TYR A 28 -1.28 6.15 -1.11
CA TYR A 28 -0.02 6.12 -1.88
C TYR A 28 0.51 4.69 -2.10
N SER A 29 -0.21 3.64 -1.70
CA SER A 29 0.21 2.26 -1.95
C SER A 29 0.23 1.94 -3.45
N GLY A 30 0.97 0.89 -3.83
CA GLY A 30 1.06 0.45 -5.24
C GLY A 30 2.26 1.01 -6.02
N TRP A 31 3.03 1.96 -5.48
CA TRP A 31 4.27 2.47 -6.10
C TRP A 31 5.27 1.34 -6.45
N ASN A 32 5.28 0.28 -5.66
CA ASN A 32 6.15 -0.89 -5.84
C ASN A 32 5.74 -1.79 -7.02
N SER A 33 4.58 -1.60 -7.63
CA SER A 33 4.10 -2.41 -8.76
C SER A 33 5.05 -2.34 -9.96
N SER A 34 5.75 -1.22 -10.17
CA SER A 34 6.75 -1.06 -11.22
C SER A 34 7.94 -2.00 -11.06
N ILE A 35 8.25 -2.46 -9.84
CA ILE A 35 9.34 -3.40 -9.57
C ILE A 35 8.97 -4.80 -10.07
N TYR A 36 7.70 -5.19 -9.99
CA TYR A 36 7.23 -6.52 -10.42
C TYR A 36 7.29 -6.72 -11.93
N ILE A 37 7.31 -5.64 -12.71
CA ILE A 37 7.43 -5.65 -14.18
C ILE A 37 8.79 -5.15 -14.65
N ALA A 38 9.80 -5.12 -13.77
CA ALA A 38 11.10 -4.54 -14.06
C ALA A 38 11.81 -5.24 -15.24
N SER A 39 11.57 -6.53 -15.46
CA SER A 39 12.10 -7.29 -16.60
C SER A 39 11.58 -6.81 -17.96
N ASP A 40 10.37 -6.21 -17.98
CA ASP A 40 9.72 -5.76 -19.22
C ASP A 40 10.02 -4.29 -19.52
N ILE A 41 10.73 -3.60 -18.61
CA ILE A 41 11.04 -2.18 -18.73
C ILE A 41 12.39 -1.96 -19.42
N ILE A 42 12.41 -1.15 -20.46
CA ILE A 42 13.63 -0.73 -21.13
C ILE A 42 14.46 0.17 -20.20
N ARG A 43 15.75 -0.15 -20.01
CA ARG A 43 16.68 0.55 -19.09
C ARG A 43 16.11 0.72 -17.68
N PRO A 44 15.76 -0.39 -16.98
CA PRO A 44 15.03 -0.35 -15.72
C PRO A 44 15.75 0.46 -14.63
N GLN A 45 17.11 0.44 -14.59
CA GLN A 45 17.89 1.18 -13.60
C GLN A 45 17.67 2.70 -13.64
N LYS A 46 17.27 3.25 -14.78
CA LYS A 46 16.99 4.67 -14.96
C LYS A 46 15.50 4.95 -14.94
N ASN A 47 14.72 4.15 -15.67
CA ASN A 47 13.32 4.43 -15.91
C ASN A 47 12.42 4.11 -14.69
N ILE A 48 12.74 3.07 -13.91
CA ILE A 48 11.96 2.75 -12.70
C ILE A 48 12.06 3.90 -11.67
N PRO A 49 13.27 4.32 -11.21
CA PRO A 49 13.35 5.42 -10.24
C PRO A 49 12.72 6.72 -10.75
N LEU A 50 12.90 7.03 -12.04
CA LEU A 50 12.33 8.24 -12.64
C LEU A 50 10.81 8.18 -12.67
N SER A 51 10.21 7.08 -13.14
CA SER A 51 8.75 6.93 -13.20
C SER A 51 8.12 6.93 -11.81
N MET A 52 8.75 6.30 -10.82
CA MET A 52 8.29 6.33 -9.45
C MET A 52 8.32 7.74 -8.87
N PHE A 53 9.40 8.48 -9.07
CA PHE A 53 9.51 9.86 -8.59
C PHE A 53 8.49 10.79 -9.25
N VAL A 54 8.47 10.81 -10.59
CA VAL A 54 7.54 11.67 -11.35
C VAL A 54 6.09 11.29 -11.08
N GLY A 55 5.77 9.99 -11.06
CA GLY A 55 4.43 9.50 -10.75
C GLY A 55 3.98 9.92 -9.36
N THR A 56 4.83 9.78 -8.34
CA THR A 56 4.52 10.20 -6.98
C THR A 56 4.29 11.71 -6.88
N VAL A 57 5.11 12.53 -7.53
CA VAL A 57 4.94 13.99 -7.55
C VAL A 57 3.61 14.38 -8.20
N ILE A 58 3.27 13.81 -9.36
CA ILE A 58 2.00 14.08 -10.05
C ILE A 58 0.81 13.69 -9.16
N VAL A 59 0.84 12.49 -8.57
CA VAL A 59 -0.23 12.00 -7.68
C VAL A 59 -0.35 12.91 -6.46
N THR A 60 0.76 13.35 -5.86
CA THR A 60 0.75 14.28 -4.72
C THR A 60 0.07 15.60 -5.08
N ILE A 61 0.41 16.19 -6.23
CA ILE A 61 -0.23 17.44 -6.69
C ILE A 61 -1.74 17.22 -6.86
N ILE A 62 -2.15 16.13 -7.51
CA ILE A 62 -3.58 15.82 -7.72
C ILE A 62 -4.29 15.62 -6.38
N TYR A 63 -3.72 14.88 -5.45
CA TYR A 63 -4.34 14.64 -4.14
C TYR A 63 -4.47 15.92 -3.31
N VAL A 64 -3.45 16.79 -3.32
CA VAL A 64 -3.52 18.08 -2.64
C VAL A 64 -4.62 18.97 -3.25
N LEU A 65 -4.70 19.03 -4.58
CA LEU A 65 -5.75 19.80 -5.27
C LEU A 65 -7.14 19.25 -4.98
N LEU A 66 -7.34 17.93 -5.02
CA LEU A 66 -8.63 17.30 -4.71
C LEU A 66 -9.06 17.57 -3.27
N ASN A 67 -8.15 17.39 -2.29
CA ASN A 67 -8.47 17.68 -0.90
C ASN A 67 -8.76 19.17 -0.68
N PHE A 68 -8.03 20.06 -1.37
CA PHE A 68 -8.31 21.50 -1.34
C PHE A 68 -9.73 21.80 -1.86
N ILE A 69 -10.13 21.20 -2.99
CA ILE A 69 -11.48 21.37 -3.55
C ILE A 69 -12.54 20.86 -2.55
N PHE A 70 -12.38 19.67 -1.99
CA PHE A 70 -13.33 19.08 -1.06
C PHE A 70 -13.53 19.98 0.18
N LEU A 71 -12.44 20.43 0.80
CA LEU A 71 -12.48 21.28 1.98
C LEU A 71 -12.95 22.72 1.69
N TYR A 72 -12.77 23.22 0.47
CA TYR A 72 -13.22 24.54 0.05
C TYR A 72 -14.72 24.57 -0.26
N THR A 73 -15.25 23.52 -0.86
CA THR A 73 -16.62 23.45 -1.39
C THR A 73 -17.64 22.84 -0.42
N THR A 74 -17.16 22.09 0.56
CA THR A 74 -18.04 21.32 1.45
C THR A 74 -17.70 21.58 2.91
N PRO A 75 -18.70 21.86 3.76
CA PRO A 75 -18.48 22.00 5.20
C PRO A 75 -17.85 20.74 5.79
N THR A 76 -16.84 20.91 6.63
CA THR A 76 -16.07 19.80 7.24
C THR A 76 -16.99 18.83 8.00
N ASP A 77 -18.00 19.36 8.70
CA ASP A 77 -18.95 18.54 9.48
C ASP A 77 -19.75 17.55 8.61
N SER A 78 -19.96 17.90 7.33
CA SER A 78 -20.64 17.04 6.37
C SER A 78 -19.73 15.95 5.78
N LEU A 79 -18.41 16.08 5.94
CA LEU A 79 -17.41 15.13 5.41
C LEU A 79 -16.97 14.11 6.47
N ILE A 80 -17.07 14.45 7.76
CA ILE A 80 -16.59 13.58 8.85
C ILE A 80 -17.35 12.25 8.83
N GLY A 81 -16.59 11.15 8.80
CA GLY A 81 -17.15 9.79 8.81
C GLY A 81 -17.77 9.32 7.48
N GLN A 82 -17.74 10.15 6.44
CA GLN A 82 -18.29 9.79 5.13
C GLN A 82 -17.23 9.10 4.26
N VAL A 83 -17.66 8.03 3.59
CA VAL A 83 -16.80 7.32 2.59
C VAL A 83 -16.94 7.96 1.21
N GLU A 84 -18.10 8.54 0.92
CA GLU A 84 -18.47 9.05 -0.41
C GLU A 84 -18.20 10.56 -0.56
N ILE A 85 -17.03 11.02 -0.10
CA ILE A 85 -16.63 12.44 -0.12
C ILE A 85 -16.76 13.06 -1.52
N GLY A 86 -16.40 12.31 -2.56
CA GLY A 86 -16.50 12.77 -3.95
C GLY A 86 -17.94 13.03 -4.41
N TYR A 87 -18.90 12.20 -3.96
CA TYR A 87 -20.34 12.42 -4.23
C TYR A 87 -20.84 13.68 -3.53
N ILE A 88 -20.60 13.80 -2.21
CA ILE A 88 -21.05 14.91 -1.38
C ILE A 88 -20.51 16.25 -1.89
N SER A 89 -19.23 16.32 -2.20
CA SER A 89 -18.63 17.52 -2.75
C SER A 89 -19.13 17.83 -4.16
N GLY A 90 -19.34 16.80 -4.97
CA GLY A 90 -19.92 16.94 -6.30
C GLY A 90 -21.36 17.48 -6.27
N GLU A 91 -22.15 17.08 -5.27
CA GLU A 91 -23.51 17.59 -5.08
C GLU A 91 -23.51 19.07 -4.68
N ASN A 92 -22.60 19.48 -3.81
CA ASN A 92 -22.45 20.88 -3.41
C ASN A 92 -21.99 21.79 -4.56
N ILE A 93 -21.16 21.28 -5.49
CA ILE A 93 -20.60 22.07 -6.60
C ILE A 93 -21.56 22.11 -7.80
N PHE A 94 -22.12 20.95 -8.18
CA PHE A 94 -22.84 20.76 -9.43
C PHE A 94 -24.28 20.29 -9.28
N GLY A 95 -24.76 20.18 -8.03
CA GLY A 95 -26.08 19.61 -7.72
C GLY A 95 -26.14 18.09 -7.94
N ASN A 96 -27.32 17.51 -7.74
CA ASN A 96 -27.55 16.05 -7.77
C ASN A 96 -27.12 15.38 -9.09
N THR A 97 -27.37 16.03 -10.24
CA THR A 97 -26.99 15.48 -11.54
C THR A 97 -25.46 15.42 -11.69
N GLY A 98 -24.76 16.48 -11.28
CA GLY A 98 -23.28 16.50 -11.30
C GLY A 98 -22.67 15.48 -10.35
N ALA A 99 -23.23 15.30 -9.15
CA ALA A 99 -22.83 14.27 -8.20
C ALA A 99 -22.90 12.86 -8.81
N LYS A 100 -23.99 12.53 -9.51
CA LYS A 100 -24.14 11.25 -10.20
C LYS A 100 -23.10 11.03 -11.29
N VAL A 101 -22.79 12.06 -12.07
CA VAL A 101 -21.74 11.98 -13.11
C VAL A 101 -20.36 11.74 -12.48
N ILE A 102 -20.03 12.45 -11.41
CA ILE A 102 -18.76 12.26 -10.68
C ILE A 102 -18.69 10.84 -10.11
N SER A 103 -19.76 10.34 -9.49
CA SER A 103 -19.80 8.98 -8.95
C SER A 103 -19.66 7.91 -10.01
N LEU A 104 -20.24 8.10 -11.18
CA LEU A 104 -19.99 7.23 -12.33
C LEU A 104 -18.51 7.24 -12.74
N GLY A 105 -17.89 8.39 -12.81
CA GLY A 105 -16.46 8.52 -13.08
C GLY A 105 -15.61 7.80 -12.05
N ILE A 106 -15.88 7.99 -10.74
CA ILE A 106 -15.20 7.28 -9.65
C ILE A 106 -15.40 5.77 -9.78
N SER A 107 -16.61 5.30 -10.10
CA SER A 107 -16.90 3.87 -10.28
C SER A 107 -16.07 3.26 -11.42
N PHE A 108 -15.90 3.97 -12.52
CA PHE A 108 -15.01 3.55 -13.62
C PHE A 108 -13.54 3.45 -13.18
N LEU A 109 -13.05 4.42 -12.42
CA LEU A 109 -11.70 4.40 -11.87
C LEU A 109 -11.49 3.24 -10.89
N LEU A 110 -12.46 2.96 -10.02
CA LEU A 110 -12.43 1.83 -9.10
C LEU A 110 -12.42 0.49 -9.85
N PHE A 111 -13.24 0.35 -10.89
CA PHE A 111 -13.24 -0.84 -11.73
C PHE A 111 -11.88 -1.08 -12.40
N SER A 112 -11.24 -0.04 -12.91
CA SER A 112 -9.89 -0.11 -13.48
C SER A 112 -8.86 -0.54 -12.43
N THR A 113 -8.94 -0.01 -11.21
CA THR A 113 -8.06 -0.36 -10.09
C THR A 113 -8.24 -1.82 -9.69
N ILE A 114 -9.47 -2.30 -9.53
CA ILE A 114 -9.77 -3.71 -9.22
C ILE A 114 -9.20 -4.62 -10.30
N SER A 115 -9.40 -4.30 -11.58
CA SER A 115 -8.88 -5.08 -12.70
C SER A 115 -7.35 -5.21 -12.64
N SER A 116 -6.65 -4.13 -12.28
CA SER A 116 -5.19 -4.15 -12.13
C SER A 116 -4.73 -5.05 -10.99
N PHE A 117 -5.36 -4.99 -9.83
CA PHE A 117 -5.03 -5.86 -8.69
C PHE A 117 -5.37 -7.33 -8.93
N VAL A 118 -6.48 -7.59 -9.60
CA VAL A 118 -6.88 -8.95 -10.01
C VAL A 118 -5.86 -9.55 -10.98
N PHE A 119 -5.22 -8.72 -11.80
CA PHE A 119 -4.18 -9.17 -12.73
C PHE A 119 -2.82 -9.37 -12.06
N ILE A 120 -2.39 -8.45 -11.20
CA ILE A 120 -1.04 -8.45 -10.59
C ILE A 120 -0.95 -9.46 -9.44
N GLY A 121 -1.96 -9.52 -8.56
CA GLY A 121 -1.91 -10.32 -7.34
C GLY A 121 -1.61 -11.81 -7.56
N PRO A 122 -2.33 -12.53 -8.45
CA PRO A 122 -2.05 -13.93 -8.73
C PRO A 122 -0.66 -14.18 -9.31
N ARG A 123 -0.10 -13.21 -10.04
CA ARG A 123 1.25 -13.34 -10.60
C ARG A 123 2.33 -13.30 -9.52
N ILE A 124 2.16 -12.49 -8.48
CA ILE A 124 3.07 -12.47 -7.34
C ILE A 124 3.08 -13.84 -6.65
N LEU A 125 1.88 -14.39 -6.36
CA LEU A 125 1.76 -15.72 -5.78
C LEU A 125 2.35 -16.83 -6.69
N GLN A 126 2.19 -16.68 -8.01
CA GLN A 126 2.77 -17.61 -8.98
C GLN A 126 4.30 -17.60 -8.91
N VAL A 127 4.94 -16.43 -8.96
CA VAL A 127 6.40 -16.30 -8.87
C VAL A 127 6.91 -16.84 -7.54
N MET A 128 6.24 -16.52 -6.44
CA MET A 128 6.55 -17.10 -5.14
C MET A 128 6.44 -18.64 -5.15
N GLY A 129 5.47 -19.18 -5.86
CA GLY A 129 5.29 -20.64 -6.03
C GLY A 129 6.36 -21.28 -6.92
N GLU A 130 6.91 -20.54 -7.89
CA GLU A 130 8.05 -20.97 -8.71
C GLU A 130 9.34 -21.02 -7.88
N ASP A 131 9.55 -20.03 -7.02
CA ASP A 131 10.76 -19.93 -6.18
C ASP A 131 10.71 -20.86 -4.97
N HIS A 132 9.53 -21.12 -4.42
CA HIS A 132 9.36 -21.89 -3.19
C HIS A 132 8.49 -23.13 -3.40
N GLY A 133 9.11 -24.30 -3.38
CA GLY A 133 8.45 -25.60 -3.58
C GLY A 133 7.25 -25.88 -2.68
N LEU A 134 7.19 -25.22 -1.52
CA LEU A 134 6.11 -25.32 -0.54
C LEU A 134 4.74 -24.87 -1.10
N ILE A 135 4.74 -23.78 -1.85
CA ILE A 135 3.55 -23.18 -2.45
C ILE A 135 3.51 -23.38 -3.98
N LYS A 136 4.18 -24.46 -4.46
CA LYS A 136 4.26 -24.82 -5.89
C LYS A 136 2.90 -24.99 -6.56
N ILE A 137 1.85 -25.20 -5.79
CA ILE A 137 0.48 -25.27 -6.29
C ILE A 137 0.07 -23.98 -7.01
N PHE A 138 0.58 -22.82 -6.57
CA PHE A 138 0.31 -21.52 -7.18
C PHE A 138 1.15 -21.26 -8.44
N ALA A 139 2.26 -21.97 -8.63
CA ALA A 139 3.08 -21.87 -9.83
C ALA A 139 2.42 -22.50 -11.08
N LYS A 140 1.42 -23.34 -10.89
CA LYS A 140 0.77 -24.04 -12.01
C LYS A 140 -0.05 -23.06 -12.85
N LYS A 141 0.28 -23.03 -14.15
CA LYS A 141 -0.46 -22.27 -15.18
C LYS A 141 -1.35 -23.20 -15.99
N ASP A 142 -2.44 -22.66 -16.47
CA ASP A 142 -3.28 -23.35 -17.46
C ASP A 142 -2.72 -23.21 -18.90
N LYS A 143 -3.49 -23.72 -19.89
CA LYS A 143 -3.12 -23.64 -21.31
C LYS A 143 -2.95 -22.21 -21.83
N ASN A 144 -3.53 -21.22 -21.15
CA ASN A 144 -3.48 -19.79 -21.49
C ASN A 144 -2.45 -19.03 -20.63
N ASN A 145 -1.53 -19.73 -19.95
CA ASN A 145 -0.56 -19.14 -19.02
C ASN A 145 -1.17 -18.41 -17.80
N ILE A 146 -2.41 -18.78 -17.41
CA ILE A 146 -3.09 -18.18 -16.27
C ILE A 146 -2.87 -19.02 -15.01
N PRO A 147 -2.40 -18.46 -13.88
CA PRO A 147 -2.21 -19.16 -12.62
C PRO A 147 -3.53 -19.32 -11.86
N LYS A 148 -4.40 -20.24 -12.31
CA LYS A 148 -5.76 -20.40 -11.78
C LYS A 148 -5.83 -20.58 -10.27
N ASN A 149 -4.92 -21.37 -9.68
CA ASN A 149 -4.93 -21.63 -8.25
C ASN A 149 -4.63 -20.38 -7.44
N ALA A 150 -3.68 -19.56 -7.89
CA ALA A 150 -3.36 -18.28 -7.28
C ALA A 150 -4.55 -17.31 -7.40
N PHE A 151 -5.21 -17.31 -8.54
CA PHE A 151 -6.39 -16.49 -8.80
C PHE A 151 -7.56 -16.87 -7.88
N LEU A 152 -7.87 -18.16 -7.78
CA LEU A 152 -8.93 -18.67 -6.90
C LEU A 152 -8.63 -18.35 -5.44
N PHE A 153 -7.38 -18.53 -5.01
CA PHE A 153 -6.97 -18.17 -3.65
C PHE A 153 -7.18 -16.68 -3.34
N GLN A 154 -6.77 -15.80 -4.26
CA GLN A 154 -6.97 -14.36 -4.10
C GLN A 154 -8.46 -14.00 -4.00
N ILE A 155 -9.31 -14.53 -4.91
CA ILE A 155 -10.75 -14.26 -4.88
C ILE A 155 -11.36 -14.75 -3.56
N THR A 156 -11.06 -15.98 -3.17
CA THR A 156 -11.59 -16.56 -1.92
C THR A 156 -11.22 -15.70 -0.71
N LEU A 157 -9.95 -15.31 -0.62
CA LEU A 157 -9.47 -14.47 0.46
C LEU A 157 -10.14 -13.10 0.47
N SER A 158 -10.28 -12.47 -0.71
CA SER A 158 -10.97 -11.18 -0.85
C SER A 158 -12.43 -11.27 -0.41
N LEU A 159 -13.15 -12.32 -0.79
CA LEU A 159 -14.54 -12.54 -0.39
C LEU A 159 -14.66 -12.75 1.12
N ILE A 160 -13.73 -13.47 1.75
CA ILE A 160 -13.71 -13.63 3.21
C ILE A 160 -13.56 -12.28 3.89
N PHE A 161 -12.60 -11.45 3.46
CA PHE A 161 -12.40 -10.12 4.04
C PHE A 161 -13.60 -9.19 3.87
N ILE A 162 -14.23 -9.19 2.70
CA ILE A 162 -15.44 -8.39 2.44
C ILE A 162 -16.60 -8.80 3.36
N GLN A 163 -16.73 -10.08 3.69
CA GLN A 163 -17.80 -10.60 4.53
C GLN A 163 -17.53 -10.44 6.04
N THR A 164 -16.27 -10.40 6.46
CA THR A 164 -15.89 -10.47 7.88
C THR A 164 -15.40 -9.16 8.46
N SER A 165 -15.09 -8.16 7.64
CA SER A 165 -14.44 -6.93 8.09
C SER A 165 -15.07 -5.69 7.47
N SER A 166 -15.06 -4.57 8.22
CA SER A 166 -15.45 -3.27 7.68
C SER A 166 -14.33 -2.74 6.74
N PHE A 167 -14.70 -1.78 5.88
CA PHE A 167 -13.73 -1.10 5.02
C PHE A 167 -12.57 -0.49 5.81
N GLU A 168 -12.88 0.19 6.91
CA GLU A 168 -11.88 0.81 7.79
C GLU A 168 -10.91 -0.23 8.36
N GLN A 169 -11.42 -1.33 8.89
CA GLN A 169 -10.61 -2.41 9.41
C GLN A 169 -9.67 -2.99 8.35
N ILE A 170 -10.18 -3.25 7.14
CA ILE A 170 -9.36 -3.76 6.03
C ILE A 170 -8.20 -2.81 5.72
N VAL A 171 -8.47 -1.51 5.63
CA VAL A 171 -7.44 -0.50 5.36
C VAL A 171 -6.39 -0.48 6.47
N VAL A 172 -6.80 -0.51 7.73
CA VAL A 172 -5.84 -0.40 8.85
C VAL A 172 -4.92 -1.60 8.92
N TYR A 173 -5.42 -2.85 8.98
CA TYR A 173 -4.52 -4.01 9.11
C TYR A 173 -3.70 -4.29 7.85
N THR A 174 -4.21 -3.98 6.65
CA THR A 174 -3.40 -4.07 5.42
C THR A 174 -2.31 -3.00 5.40
N SER A 175 -2.62 -1.77 5.82
CA SER A 175 -1.63 -0.69 5.91
C SER A 175 -0.51 -1.03 6.89
N ILE A 176 -0.81 -1.58 8.06
CA ILE A 176 0.19 -2.01 9.03
C ILE A 176 1.11 -3.06 8.42
N SER A 177 0.52 -4.06 7.75
CA SER A 177 1.30 -5.09 7.05
C SER A 177 2.23 -4.49 6.00
N LEU A 178 1.74 -3.56 5.17
CA LEU A 178 2.52 -2.88 4.15
C LEU A 178 3.62 -2.00 4.76
N ILE A 179 3.33 -1.25 5.83
CA ILE A 179 4.31 -0.42 6.53
C ILE A 179 5.44 -1.29 7.08
N VAL A 180 5.13 -2.38 7.75
CA VAL A 180 6.16 -3.28 8.32
C VAL A 180 7.02 -3.90 7.21
N ILE A 181 6.42 -4.40 6.14
CA ILE A 181 7.17 -4.99 5.01
C ILE A 181 8.07 -3.95 4.35
N THR A 182 7.58 -2.74 4.13
CA THR A 182 8.39 -1.67 3.53
C THR A 182 9.50 -1.18 4.46
N MET A 183 9.27 -1.13 5.77
CA MET A 183 10.33 -0.86 6.75
C MET A 183 11.42 -1.94 6.71
N LEU A 184 11.05 -3.23 6.65
CA LEU A 184 12.01 -4.32 6.52
C LEU A 184 12.82 -4.21 5.22
N ALA A 185 12.18 -3.83 4.11
CA ALA A 185 12.86 -3.57 2.85
C ALA A 185 13.88 -2.41 2.96
N VAL A 186 13.53 -1.34 3.67
CA VAL A 186 14.46 -0.22 3.91
C VAL A 186 15.59 -0.61 4.88
N ILE A 187 15.30 -1.40 5.92
CA ILE A 187 16.33 -1.95 6.80
C ILE A 187 17.31 -2.85 6.02
N SER A 188 16.80 -3.65 5.08
CA SER A 188 17.65 -4.49 4.24
C SER A 188 18.66 -3.70 3.40
N LEU A 189 18.33 -2.46 3.03
CA LEU A 189 19.27 -1.54 2.37
C LEU A 189 20.52 -1.27 3.23
N PHE A 190 20.35 -1.06 4.54
CA PHE A 190 21.48 -0.84 5.45
C PHE A 190 22.32 -2.11 5.60
N VAL A 191 21.66 -3.27 5.79
CA VAL A 191 22.33 -4.57 5.90
C VAL A 191 23.13 -4.91 4.64
N LEU A 192 22.56 -4.72 3.46
CA LEU A 192 23.24 -4.95 2.20
C LEU A 192 24.40 -3.98 1.95
N ARG A 193 24.29 -2.74 2.43
CA ARG A 193 25.41 -1.79 2.33
C ARG A 193 26.56 -2.13 3.26
N TYR A 194 26.26 -2.71 4.41
CA TYR A 194 27.27 -3.16 5.35
C TYR A 194 27.94 -4.45 4.90
N ASN A 195 27.16 -5.45 4.50
CA ASN A 195 27.67 -6.79 4.18
C ASN A 195 28.26 -6.90 2.75
N SER A 196 27.70 -6.16 1.80
CA SER A 196 28.03 -6.28 0.37
C SER A 196 28.52 -4.94 -0.19
N LYS A 197 29.67 -4.47 0.28
CA LYS A 197 30.24 -3.16 -0.09
C LYS A 197 30.58 -3.08 -1.57
N GLU A 198 31.03 -4.17 -2.16
CA GLU A 198 31.48 -4.29 -3.57
C GLU A 198 30.32 -4.36 -4.57
N LEU A 199 29.08 -4.49 -4.09
CA LEU A 199 27.92 -4.61 -4.99
C LEU A 199 27.75 -3.33 -5.82
N TYR A 200 27.75 -3.49 -7.15
CA TYR A 200 27.46 -2.37 -8.06
C TYR A 200 26.05 -1.86 -7.86
N ARG A 201 25.90 -0.54 -7.65
CA ARG A 201 24.61 0.14 -7.39
C ARG A 201 24.39 1.20 -8.47
N PRO A 202 23.61 0.89 -9.50
CA PRO A 202 23.34 1.82 -10.61
C PRO A 202 22.57 3.06 -10.16
N TYR A 203 21.76 2.93 -9.10
CA TYR A 203 21.02 4.05 -8.47
C TYR A 203 21.48 4.28 -7.03
N LYS A 204 21.79 5.52 -6.71
CA LYS A 204 22.19 5.92 -5.35
C LYS A 204 21.02 6.62 -4.65
N VAL A 205 20.70 6.17 -3.45
CA VAL A 205 19.66 6.80 -2.61
C VAL A 205 20.08 8.22 -2.28
N PHE A 206 19.18 9.18 -2.58
CA PHE A 206 19.41 10.60 -2.29
C PHE A 206 19.54 10.82 -0.77
N ALA A 207 20.50 11.68 -0.38
CA ALA A 207 20.77 12.04 1.02
C ALA A 207 20.87 10.83 1.99
N TYR A 208 21.47 9.72 1.53
CA TYR A 208 21.75 8.59 2.43
C TYR A 208 22.74 9.00 3.54
N PRO A 209 22.54 8.62 4.82
CA PRO A 209 21.48 7.75 5.36
C PRO A 209 20.22 8.50 5.84
N ILE A 210 20.13 9.81 5.67
CA ILE A 210 19.10 10.66 6.28
C ILE A 210 17.70 10.29 5.79
N THR A 211 17.48 10.17 4.48
CA THR A 211 16.16 9.86 3.91
C THR A 211 15.62 8.49 4.34
N PRO A 212 16.40 7.38 4.31
CA PRO A 212 15.92 6.11 4.83
C PRO A 212 15.66 6.12 6.34
N LEU A 213 16.49 6.81 7.12
CA LEU A 213 16.25 6.95 8.57
C LEU A 213 14.99 7.75 8.87
N PHE A 214 14.78 8.87 8.19
CA PHE A 214 13.54 9.65 8.31
C PHE A 214 12.30 8.79 7.99
N PHE A 215 12.36 8.01 6.92
CA PHE A 215 11.30 7.07 6.58
C PHE A 215 11.03 6.05 7.69
N LEU A 216 12.07 5.43 8.24
CA LEU A 216 11.94 4.44 9.32
C LEU A 216 11.34 5.06 10.58
N PHE A 217 11.83 6.24 11.00
CA PHE A 217 11.31 6.93 12.19
C PHE A 217 9.87 7.38 12.03
N SER A 218 9.51 7.92 10.86
CA SER A 218 8.13 8.34 10.58
C SER A 218 7.17 7.16 10.61
N ASN A 219 7.53 6.04 9.99
CA ASN A 219 6.70 4.84 9.99
C ASN A 219 6.63 4.17 11.36
N LEU A 220 7.73 4.16 12.11
CA LEU A 220 7.72 3.66 13.49
C LEU A 220 6.79 4.49 14.37
N TRP A 221 6.83 5.81 14.24
CA TRP A 221 5.94 6.73 14.94
C TRP A 221 4.47 6.46 14.59
N ILE A 222 4.12 6.30 13.30
CA ILE A 222 2.77 5.93 12.86
C ILE A 222 2.35 4.60 13.50
N LEU A 223 3.20 3.58 13.48
CA LEU A 223 2.89 2.26 14.06
C LEU A 223 2.61 2.36 15.56
N ILE A 224 3.44 3.08 16.32
CA ILE A 224 3.27 3.21 17.78
C ILE A 224 1.88 3.78 18.10
N TYR A 225 1.50 4.89 17.48
CA TYR A 225 0.20 5.51 17.73
C TYR A 225 -0.97 4.67 17.23
N THR A 226 -0.79 3.96 16.12
CA THR A 226 -1.82 3.05 15.61
C THR A 226 -2.06 1.89 16.57
N PHE A 227 -0.99 1.30 17.11
CA PHE A 227 -1.11 0.26 18.14
C PHE A 227 -1.83 0.73 19.40
N GLN A 228 -1.63 1.98 19.81
CA GLN A 228 -2.32 2.55 20.97
C GLN A 228 -3.81 2.80 20.71
N SER A 229 -4.15 3.22 19.50
CA SER A 229 -5.52 3.66 19.16
C SER A 229 -6.39 2.54 18.57
N MET A 230 -5.78 1.63 17.83
CA MET A 230 -6.46 0.51 17.14
C MET A 230 -5.70 -0.81 17.39
N PRO A 231 -5.66 -1.31 18.64
CA PRO A 231 -4.83 -2.46 19.02
C PRO A 231 -5.28 -3.75 18.32
N PHE A 232 -6.57 -3.97 18.15
CA PHE A 232 -7.08 -5.19 17.53
C PHE A 232 -6.67 -5.31 16.06
N GLU A 233 -6.89 -4.27 15.27
CA GLU A 233 -6.51 -4.18 13.86
C GLU A 233 -4.99 -4.29 13.70
N SER A 234 -4.25 -3.69 14.62
CA SER A 234 -2.79 -3.72 14.63
C SER A 234 -2.24 -5.13 14.88
N ILE A 235 -2.82 -5.83 15.84
CA ILE A 235 -2.45 -7.23 16.13
C ILE A 235 -2.78 -8.12 14.93
N LEU A 236 -3.95 -7.93 14.29
CA LEU A 236 -4.31 -8.69 13.09
C LEU A 236 -3.33 -8.45 11.94
N GLY A 237 -2.95 -7.20 11.69
CA GLY A 237 -1.96 -6.86 10.66
C GLY A 237 -0.61 -7.54 10.89
N LEU A 238 -0.11 -7.55 12.13
CA LEU A 238 1.11 -8.28 12.49
C LEU A 238 0.93 -9.79 12.47
N PHE A 239 -0.23 -10.29 12.86
CA PHE A 239 -0.52 -11.72 12.85
C PHE A 239 -0.34 -12.32 11.46
N PHE A 240 -0.81 -11.66 10.41
CA PHE A 240 -0.62 -12.14 9.03
C PHE A 240 0.86 -12.25 8.64
N ILE A 241 1.69 -11.29 9.07
CA ILE A 241 3.13 -11.33 8.80
C ILE A 241 3.80 -12.47 9.57
N ILE A 242 3.53 -12.57 10.87
CA ILE A 242 4.11 -13.60 11.74
C ILE A 242 3.66 -14.99 11.29
N ALA A 243 2.38 -15.18 11.00
CA ALA A 243 1.84 -16.45 10.53
C ALA A 243 2.50 -16.88 9.20
N SER A 244 2.68 -15.94 8.26
CA SER A 244 3.38 -16.21 6.99
C SER A 244 4.84 -16.59 7.21
N MET A 245 5.52 -15.91 8.13
CA MET A 245 6.93 -16.19 8.47
C MET A 245 7.08 -17.57 9.15
N LEU A 246 6.21 -17.88 10.10
CA LEU A 246 6.19 -19.20 10.77
C LEU A 246 5.87 -20.31 9.78
N PHE A 247 4.85 -20.10 8.94
CA PHE A 247 4.51 -21.04 7.88
C PHE A 247 5.71 -21.32 6.98
N TYR A 248 6.39 -20.28 6.49
CA TYR A 248 7.59 -20.44 5.69
C TYR A 248 8.69 -21.19 6.43
N PHE A 249 8.98 -20.85 7.68
CA PHE A 249 10.05 -21.47 8.46
C PHE A 249 9.81 -22.96 8.70
N PHE A 250 8.62 -23.34 9.17
CA PHE A 250 8.31 -24.75 9.49
C PHE A 250 8.29 -25.63 8.24
N PHE A 251 7.74 -25.15 7.17
CA PHE A 251 7.59 -25.96 5.97
C PHE A 251 8.82 -25.94 5.06
N ASN A 252 9.60 -24.88 5.03
CA ASN A 252 10.83 -24.84 4.26
C ASN A 252 11.89 -25.81 4.82
N GLN A 253 11.95 -26.00 6.12
CA GLN A 253 12.81 -27.02 6.74
C GLN A 253 12.41 -28.44 6.31
N ARG A 254 11.12 -28.75 6.28
CA ARG A 254 10.64 -30.06 5.80
C ARG A 254 10.99 -30.31 4.34
N TYR A 255 10.93 -29.29 3.50
CA TYR A 255 11.24 -29.42 2.07
C TYR A 255 12.74 -29.63 1.81
N LYS A 256 13.61 -29.03 2.62
CA LYS A 256 15.07 -29.27 2.56
C LYS A 256 15.48 -30.69 2.97
N ASN A 257 14.74 -31.29 3.89
CA ASN A 257 15.02 -32.65 4.40
C ASN A 257 14.49 -33.77 3.48
N ILE A 258 13.70 -33.44 2.44
CA ILE A 258 13.16 -34.39 1.45
C ILE A 258 13.98 -34.39 0.14
N ARG A 259 14.93 -33.45 -0.01
CA ARG A 259 15.93 -33.41 -1.08
C ARG A 259 17.26 -33.94 -0.59
#